data_5da6c6b072675958015373afad9dfa3c
#
_entry.id   5da6c6b072675958015373afad9dfa3c
#
_cell.length_a   1.000
_cell.length_b   1.000
_cell.length_c   1.000
_cell.angle_alpha   90.00
_cell.angle_beta   90.00
_cell.angle_gamma   90.00
#
_symmetry.space_group_name_H-M   'P 1'
#
loop_
_entity.id
_entity.type
_entity.pdbx_description
1 polymer ?
#
loop_
_entity_poly.entity_id
_entity_poly.type
_entity_poly.pdbx_seq_one_letter_code
_entity_poly.pdbx_strand_id
1 'polypeptide(L)'
;VFGCAKKENSTSSSNEETTISDDSSSGSMILSGKLAQGYVRGAKVLADVDGDGIRDSNESQGTSDTSGSYVLNADPGSWMLITSGGTFLDSKGNEVNALPMKAPAPTTSGATSNVTPLTSLVAANPSLKAKLDALGGDGWNADIASSSGVPGKLLRIAQTVEQTMMTLSTGSNAVLTTDSSKLKTLDKLADAFAMQENISSNEALAAATQEGVLNALNDENVVTLSADQKKIKGALVDATLVAVDSVTAAISDTSENVVETSVASTLEAALDNATSVVGTALNL
;
A
#
# COMPACT_ATOMS: atom_id res chain seq x y z
N VAL A 1 72.50 51.13 -4.75
CA VAL A 1 71.95 52.31 -5.38
C VAL A 1 70.42 52.24 -5.27
N PHE A 2 69.87 53.24 -4.59
CA PHE A 2 68.46 53.68 -4.49
C PHE A 2 67.42 52.56 -4.14
N GLY A 3 66.64 52.54 -3.08
CA GLY A 3 66.10 53.68 -2.33
C GLY A 3 64.68 53.94 -2.76
N CYS A 4 63.68 53.46 -2.01
CA CYS A 4 62.60 54.34 -1.60
C CYS A 4 61.58 53.56 -0.70
N ALA A 5 61.43 54.18 0.45
CA ALA A 5 60.37 53.84 1.39
C ALA A 5 59.01 54.28 0.86
N LYS A 6 57.95 53.64 1.32
CA LYS A 6 56.69 54.32 1.54
C LYS A 6 55.67 53.53 2.31
N LYS A 7 55.43 53.96 3.45
CA LYS A 7 54.24 54.58 4.06
C LYS A 7 53.03 53.59 4.26
N GLU A 8 52.93 53.25 5.51
CA GLU A 8 51.73 52.67 6.14
C GLU A 8 50.52 53.58 5.94
N ASN A 9 49.43 53.02 5.60
CA ASN A 9 48.10 53.60 5.79
C ASN A 9 47.19 52.60 6.42
N SER A 10 47.00 52.67 7.70
CA SER A 10 46.04 51.97 8.49
C SER A 10 44.65 52.50 8.16
N THR A 11 43.81 51.67 7.56
CA THR A 11 42.37 51.92 7.54
C THR A 11 41.72 50.75 8.25
N SER A 12 41.18 50.99 9.43
CA SER A 12 40.28 50.11 10.14
C SER A 12 39.05 49.93 9.32
N SER A 13 38.81 48.69 8.89
CA SER A 13 37.54 48.28 8.32
C SER A 13 36.84 47.41 9.37
N SER A 14 35.75 47.91 9.88
CA SER A 14 34.79 47.22 10.73
C SER A 14 34.37 45.90 10.08
N ASN A 15 34.63 44.79 10.76
CA ASN A 15 34.02 43.53 10.49
C ASN A 15 32.50 43.67 10.76
N GLU A 16 31.73 43.88 9.75
CA GLU A 16 30.33 43.45 9.76
C GLU A 16 30.32 41.92 9.70
N GLU A 17 30.05 41.34 10.84
CA GLU A 17 29.73 39.95 11.00
C GLU A 17 28.40 39.72 10.25
N THR A 18 28.51 39.36 8.97
CA THR A 18 27.38 38.88 8.21
C THR A 18 26.98 37.54 8.85
N THR A 19 26.00 37.58 9.75
CA THR A 19 25.27 36.40 10.15
C THR A 19 24.70 35.83 8.88
N ILE A 20 25.35 34.79 8.38
CA ILE A 20 24.75 33.88 7.41
C ILE A 20 23.58 33.26 8.16
N SER A 21 22.39 33.76 7.92
CA SER A 21 21.17 33.06 8.23
C SER A 21 21.32 31.72 7.52
N ASP A 22 21.44 30.64 8.29
CA ASP A 22 21.21 29.29 7.81
C ASP A 22 19.76 29.26 7.32
N ASP A 23 19.57 29.66 6.07
CA ASP A 23 18.39 29.36 5.31
C ASP A 23 18.47 27.86 5.07
N SER A 24 17.98 27.11 6.05
CA SER A 24 17.69 25.68 5.91
C SER A 24 16.65 25.57 4.82
N SER A 25 17.08 25.65 3.57
CA SER A 25 16.30 25.21 2.45
C SER A 25 16.00 23.73 2.71
N SER A 26 14.84 23.47 3.26
CA SER A 26 14.23 22.16 3.38
C SER A 26 14.27 21.53 1.99
N GLY A 27 15.33 20.78 1.70
CA GLY A 27 15.57 20.21 0.39
C GLY A 27 14.44 19.24 0.07
N SER A 28 13.78 19.44 -1.07
CA SER A 28 12.76 18.54 -1.58
C SER A 28 13.32 17.10 -1.67
N MET A 29 12.56 16.12 -1.16
CA MET A 29 12.89 14.71 -1.22
C MET A 29 12.32 14.10 -2.51
N ILE A 30 13.17 13.42 -3.27
CA ILE A 30 12.71 12.63 -4.42
C ILE A 30 12.31 11.25 -3.91
N LEU A 31 11.06 10.88 -4.17
CA LEU A 31 10.48 9.58 -3.83
C LEU A 31 10.13 8.84 -5.11
N SER A 32 10.42 7.56 -5.13
CA SER A 32 10.10 6.70 -6.26
C SER A 32 9.74 5.30 -5.80
N GLY A 33 9.05 4.55 -6.64
CA GLY A 33 8.67 3.18 -6.37
C GLY A 33 7.74 2.60 -7.42
N LYS A 34 7.15 1.47 -7.07
CA LYS A 34 6.18 0.75 -7.88
C LYS A 34 4.84 0.67 -7.17
N LEU A 35 3.76 0.80 -7.94
CA LEU A 35 2.42 0.43 -7.51
C LEU A 35 2.14 -0.98 -8.04
N ALA A 36 2.01 -1.95 -7.14
CA ALA A 36 1.86 -3.35 -7.51
C ALA A 36 0.65 -4.02 -6.85
N GLN A 37 -0.35 -4.21 -7.71
CA GLN A 37 -1.49 -5.14 -7.65
C GLN A 37 -1.64 -5.73 -9.07
N GLY A 38 -0.56 -6.37 -9.63
CA GLY A 38 -0.28 -6.15 -11.04
C GLY A 38 0.18 -4.69 -11.21
N TYR A 39 1.03 -4.35 -12.17
CA TYR A 39 1.50 -2.97 -12.26
C TYR A 39 0.37 -1.98 -12.57
N VAL A 40 0.07 -1.10 -11.61
CA VAL A 40 -1.01 -0.13 -11.70
C VAL A 40 -0.57 1.10 -12.47
N ARG A 41 -1.29 1.42 -13.55
CA ARG A 41 -1.04 2.60 -14.39
C ARG A 41 -2.07 3.71 -14.13
N GLY A 42 -1.64 4.95 -14.24
CA GLY A 42 -2.51 6.11 -14.14
C GLY A 42 -3.05 6.40 -12.74
N ALA A 43 -2.59 5.69 -11.72
CA ALA A 43 -2.96 5.98 -10.34
C ALA A 43 -2.27 7.26 -9.85
N LYS A 44 -2.97 8.05 -9.06
CA LYS A 44 -2.38 9.16 -8.32
C LYS A 44 -1.68 8.63 -7.08
N VAL A 45 -0.48 9.15 -6.80
CA VAL A 45 0.30 8.88 -5.60
C VAL A 45 0.44 10.19 -4.86
N LEU A 46 -0.13 10.29 -3.69
CA LEU A 46 -0.16 11.45 -2.82
C LEU A 46 0.83 11.25 -1.67
N ALA A 47 1.66 12.25 -1.37
CA ALA A 47 2.36 12.33 -0.10
C ALA A 47 1.44 13.06 0.89
N ASP A 48 0.66 12.31 1.63
CA ASP A 48 -0.36 12.78 2.57
C ASP A 48 0.29 13.11 3.91
N VAL A 49 0.27 14.38 4.27
CA VAL A 49 0.98 14.91 5.45
C VAL A 49 0.14 14.77 6.72
N ASP A 50 -1.15 14.95 6.62
CA ASP A 50 -2.07 14.96 7.77
C ASP A 50 -2.90 13.68 7.94
N GLY A 51 -2.85 12.78 6.98
CA GLY A 51 -3.47 11.45 7.04
C GLY A 51 -4.96 11.43 6.69
N ASP A 52 -5.47 12.49 6.05
CA ASP A 52 -6.90 12.58 5.70
C ASP A 52 -7.24 11.93 4.35
N GLY A 53 -6.22 11.61 3.53
CA GLY A 53 -6.36 11.00 2.20
C GLY A 53 -6.85 11.97 1.13
N ILE A 54 -6.90 13.26 1.41
CA ILE A 54 -7.32 14.32 0.49
C ILE A 54 -6.10 15.19 0.17
N ARG A 55 -5.94 15.54 -1.10
CA ARG A 55 -4.81 16.37 -1.49
C ARG A 55 -5.00 17.83 -1.06
N ASP A 56 -4.15 18.28 -0.19
CA ASP A 56 -3.98 19.68 0.19
C ASP A 56 -2.99 20.45 -0.69
N SER A 57 -2.98 21.78 -0.54
CA SER A 57 -2.12 22.67 -1.36
C SER A 57 -0.63 22.50 -1.09
N ASN A 58 -0.26 22.02 0.09
CA ASN A 58 1.12 21.75 0.54
C ASN A 58 1.55 20.29 0.30
N GLU A 59 0.70 19.48 -0.32
CA GLU A 59 0.95 18.08 -0.55
C GLU A 59 1.33 17.78 -2.00
N SER A 60 2.37 16.99 -2.13
CA SER A 60 2.91 16.59 -3.43
C SER A 60 2.18 15.38 -3.99
N GLN A 61 1.95 15.40 -5.29
CA GLN A 61 1.29 14.30 -5.99
C GLN A 61 2.07 13.91 -7.24
N GLY A 62 2.24 12.60 -7.45
CA GLY A 62 2.71 11.99 -8.69
C GLY A 62 1.63 11.17 -9.38
N THR A 63 2.00 10.58 -10.53
CA THR A 63 1.13 9.64 -11.26
C THR A 63 1.98 8.44 -11.72
N SER A 64 1.46 7.23 -11.57
CA SER A 64 2.14 6.03 -12.03
C SER A 64 2.08 5.88 -13.56
N ASP A 65 3.17 5.39 -14.13
CA ASP A 65 3.27 5.06 -15.54
C ASP A 65 2.73 3.66 -15.88
N THR A 66 2.90 3.22 -17.14
CA THR A 66 2.44 1.92 -17.62
C THR A 66 3.18 0.73 -16.98
N SER A 67 4.31 0.96 -16.32
CA SER A 67 5.08 -0.05 -15.59
C SER A 67 4.82 0.00 -14.07
N GLY A 68 3.80 0.75 -13.64
CA GLY A 68 3.49 1.00 -12.24
C GLY A 68 4.49 1.92 -11.54
N SER A 69 5.50 2.46 -12.25
CA SER A 69 6.51 3.32 -11.64
C SER A 69 5.97 4.71 -11.38
N TYR A 70 6.34 5.28 -10.25
CA TYR A 70 6.05 6.67 -9.93
C TYR A 70 7.30 7.40 -9.42
N VAL A 71 7.31 8.71 -9.60
CA VAL A 71 8.26 9.63 -9.01
C VAL A 71 7.49 10.85 -8.54
N LEU A 72 7.77 11.31 -7.32
CA LEU A 72 7.24 12.57 -6.81
C LEU A 72 8.29 13.30 -5.97
N ASN A 73 8.19 14.63 -5.91
CA ASN A 73 8.99 15.45 -5.02
C ASN A 73 8.12 15.85 -3.84
N ALA A 74 8.56 15.57 -2.63
CA ALA A 74 7.85 15.93 -1.41
C ALA A 74 8.78 16.71 -0.47
N ASP A 75 8.20 17.59 0.33
CA ASP A 75 8.95 18.24 1.39
C ASP A 75 9.27 17.21 2.50
N PRO A 76 10.42 17.30 3.19
CA PRO A 76 10.72 16.41 4.30
C PRO A 76 9.65 16.51 5.39
N GLY A 77 9.17 15.37 5.86
CA GLY A 77 8.17 15.35 6.93
C GLY A 77 7.68 13.96 7.27
N SER A 78 6.84 13.89 8.29
CA SER A 78 6.10 12.66 8.61
C SER A 78 4.83 12.62 7.77
N TRP A 79 4.82 11.85 6.70
CA TRP A 79 3.71 11.68 5.79
C TRP A 79 3.59 10.22 5.37
N MET A 80 2.48 9.91 4.77
CA MET A 80 2.15 8.59 4.22
C MET A 80 1.98 8.72 2.71
N LEU A 81 2.35 7.70 1.95
CA LEU A 81 1.96 7.59 0.55
C LEU A 81 0.57 6.96 0.48
N ILE A 82 -0.33 7.62 -0.23
CA ILE A 82 -1.68 7.10 -0.50
C ILE A 82 -1.92 7.08 -2.01
N THR A 83 -2.53 6.00 -2.51
CA THR A 83 -2.90 5.89 -3.93
C THR A 83 -4.39 5.96 -4.13
N SER A 84 -4.79 6.50 -5.29
CA SER A 84 -6.19 6.51 -5.71
C SER A 84 -6.31 6.37 -7.22
N GLY A 85 -7.37 5.69 -7.66
CA GLY A 85 -7.63 5.44 -9.07
C GLY A 85 -6.59 4.54 -9.73
N GLY A 86 -6.50 4.63 -11.06
CA GLY A 86 -5.64 3.78 -11.87
C GLY A 86 -6.25 2.41 -12.19
N THR A 87 -5.60 1.73 -13.13
CA THR A 87 -6.01 0.39 -13.58
C THR A 87 -4.79 -0.50 -13.72
N PHE A 88 -4.99 -1.80 -13.63
CA PHE A 88 -4.02 -2.83 -14.00
C PHE A 88 -4.67 -3.83 -14.96
N LEU A 89 -3.87 -4.70 -15.58
CA LEU A 89 -4.40 -5.74 -16.46
C LEU A 89 -4.56 -7.04 -15.67
N ASP A 90 -5.75 -7.64 -15.78
CA ASP A 90 -5.99 -8.99 -15.29
C ASP A 90 -5.26 -10.03 -16.17
N SER A 91 -5.35 -11.32 -15.81
CA SER A 91 -4.72 -12.41 -16.56
C SER A 91 -5.29 -12.57 -17.99
N LYS A 92 -6.46 -12.03 -18.26
CA LYS A 92 -7.13 -12.04 -19.57
C LYS A 92 -6.81 -10.79 -20.40
N GLY A 93 -6.06 -9.84 -19.84
CA GLY A 93 -5.71 -8.57 -20.45
C GLY A 93 -6.81 -7.50 -20.37
N ASN A 94 -7.83 -7.67 -19.53
CA ASN A 94 -8.83 -6.66 -19.29
C ASN A 94 -8.33 -5.62 -18.27
N GLU A 95 -8.80 -4.38 -18.41
CA GLU A 95 -8.52 -3.35 -17.41
C GLU A 95 -9.41 -3.53 -16.17
N VAL A 96 -8.77 -3.61 -15.02
CA VAL A 96 -9.40 -3.68 -13.71
C VAL A 96 -9.03 -2.44 -12.91
N ASN A 97 -10.00 -1.85 -12.22
CA ASN A 97 -9.74 -0.72 -11.34
C ASN A 97 -8.88 -1.16 -10.15
N ALA A 98 -7.82 -0.40 -9.90
CA ALA A 98 -6.94 -0.65 -8.77
C ALA A 98 -7.63 -0.29 -7.44
N LEU A 99 -7.27 -1.01 -6.38
CA LEU A 99 -7.64 -0.64 -5.02
C LEU A 99 -6.78 0.52 -4.53
N PRO A 100 -7.30 1.44 -3.72
CA PRO A 100 -6.47 2.40 -3.02
C PRO A 100 -5.57 1.66 -2.03
N MET A 101 -4.32 2.09 -1.96
CA MET A 101 -3.30 1.52 -1.09
C MET A 101 -2.53 2.62 -0.39
N LYS A 102 -1.77 2.24 0.62
CA LYS A 102 -0.89 3.16 1.34
C LYS A 102 0.48 2.52 1.61
N ALA A 103 1.47 3.38 1.83
CA ALA A 103 2.80 2.94 2.22
C ALA A 103 3.41 3.91 3.23
N PRO A 104 4.28 3.45 4.15
CA PRO A 104 5.03 4.34 4.99
C PRO A 104 5.90 5.28 4.14
N ALA A 105 6.02 6.52 4.57
CA ALA A 105 6.92 7.47 3.93
C ALA A 105 8.37 7.02 4.10
N PRO A 106 9.20 7.08 3.05
CA PRO A 106 10.64 6.93 3.19
C PRO A 106 11.22 8.11 4.00
N THR A 107 12.25 7.80 4.78
CA THR A 107 12.92 8.82 5.61
C THR A 107 14.12 9.46 4.92
N THR A 108 14.50 8.97 3.74
CA THR A 108 15.68 9.44 2.99
C THR A 108 15.32 9.69 1.53
N SER A 109 15.86 10.78 0.98
CA SER A 109 15.69 11.09 -0.45
C SER A 109 16.32 10.01 -1.32
N GLY A 110 15.64 9.63 -2.40
CA GLY A 110 16.07 8.57 -3.32
C GLY A 110 15.78 7.15 -2.81
N ALA A 111 15.20 6.99 -1.63
CA ALA A 111 14.76 5.67 -1.18
C ALA A 111 13.55 5.20 -2.01
N THR A 112 13.54 3.92 -2.34
CA THR A 112 12.40 3.29 -3.01
C THR A 112 11.33 2.93 -1.98
N SER A 113 10.09 3.33 -2.25
CA SER A 113 8.91 2.93 -1.48
C SER A 113 7.87 2.35 -2.45
N ASN A 114 7.72 1.05 -2.46
CA ASN A 114 6.65 0.43 -3.23
C ASN A 114 5.31 0.65 -2.52
N VAL A 115 4.24 0.76 -3.29
CA VAL A 115 2.87 0.82 -2.75
C VAL A 115 2.14 -0.46 -3.16
N THR A 116 1.98 -1.35 -2.19
CA THR A 116 1.50 -2.72 -2.35
C THR A 116 0.56 -3.08 -1.20
N PRO A 117 -0.17 -4.20 -1.26
CA PRO A 117 -0.89 -4.70 -0.10
C PRO A 117 0.00 -4.89 1.15
N LEU A 118 1.27 -5.30 0.98
CA LEU A 118 2.20 -5.49 2.10
C LEU A 118 2.58 -4.16 2.76
N THR A 119 2.93 -3.14 1.95
CA THR A 119 3.23 -1.81 2.47
C THR A 119 2.02 -1.18 3.13
N SER A 120 0.81 -1.47 2.62
CA SER A 120 -0.44 -1.00 3.20
C SER A 120 -0.68 -1.56 4.60
N LEU A 121 -0.37 -2.84 4.82
CA LEU A 121 -0.41 -3.44 6.15
C LEU A 121 0.56 -2.77 7.12
N VAL A 122 1.81 -2.48 6.68
CA VAL A 122 2.81 -1.83 7.54
C VAL A 122 2.46 -0.36 7.81
N ALA A 123 1.91 0.34 6.82
CA ALA A 123 1.44 1.72 6.99
C ALA A 123 0.30 1.80 8.01
N ALA A 124 -0.58 0.79 8.04
CA ALA A 124 -1.67 0.67 8.99
C ALA A 124 -1.20 0.22 10.38
N ASN A 125 -0.30 -0.77 10.42
CA ASN A 125 0.24 -1.29 11.68
C ASN A 125 1.75 -1.56 11.55
N PRO A 126 2.61 -0.63 12.03
CA PRO A 126 4.08 -0.74 11.91
C PRO A 126 4.68 -1.98 12.56
N SER A 127 3.99 -2.65 13.50
CA SER A 127 4.49 -3.88 14.13
C SER A 127 4.64 -5.05 13.15
N LEU A 128 3.93 -4.99 12.02
CA LEU A 128 4.02 -5.99 10.95
C LEU A 128 5.34 -5.93 10.17
N LYS A 129 6.05 -4.79 10.21
CA LYS A 129 7.30 -4.63 9.46
C LYS A 129 8.29 -5.77 9.73
N ALA A 130 8.61 -6.00 11.00
CA ALA A 130 9.57 -7.05 11.38
C ALA A 130 9.08 -8.45 11.03
N LYS A 131 7.77 -8.71 11.13
CA LYS A 131 7.17 -10.00 10.76
C LYS A 131 7.28 -10.27 9.25
N LEU A 132 7.04 -9.26 8.42
CA LEU A 132 7.16 -9.38 6.96
C LEU A 132 8.63 -9.49 6.52
N ASP A 133 9.55 -8.70 7.12
CA ASP A 133 10.98 -8.79 6.84
C ASP A 133 11.54 -10.19 7.15
N ALA A 134 11.03 -10.85 8.18
CA ALA A 134 11.44 -12.21 8.55
C ALA A 134 11.02 -13.30 7.52
N LEU A 135 10.13 -12.97 6.58
CA LEU A 135 9.70 -13.91 5.53
C LEU A 135 10.64 -13.94 4.31
N GLY A 136 11.64 -13.07 4.27
CA GLY A 136 12.67 -13.05 3.22
C GLY A 136 12.43 -12.03 2.10
N GLY A 137 13.30 -12.04 1.09
CA GLY A 137 13.27 -11.07 0.00
C GLY A 137 13.39 -9.63 0.49
N ASP A 138 12.70 -8.71 -0.17
CA ASP A 138 12.61 -7.30 0.21
C ASP A 138 11.56 -7.06 1.33
N GLY A 139 11.07 -8.14 1.96
CA GLY A 139 10.16 -8.11 3.09
C GLY A 139 8.89 -7.31 2.79
N TRP A 140 8.57 -6.37 3.68
CA TRP A 140 7.36 -5.54 3.57
C TRP A 140 7.34 -4.63 2.33
N ASN A 141 8.52 -4.26 1.78
CA ASN A 141 8.64 -3.35 0.62
C ASN A 141 8.82 -4.11 -0.72
N ALA A 142 8.53 -5.40 -0.76
CA ALA A 142 8.69 -6.21 -1.95
C ALA A 142 7.84 -5.70 -3.12
N ASP A 143 8.42 -5.69 -4.32
CA ASP A 143 7.68 -5.52 -5.59
C ASP A 143 6.99 -6.84 -5.94
N ILE A 144 5.75 -7.01 -5.49
CA ILE A 144 5.00 -8.26 -5.65
C ILE A 144 4.67 -8.61 -7.10
N ALA A 145 4.68 -7.62 -8.01
CA ALA A 145 4.46 -7.82 -9.45
C ALA A 145 5.76 -8.07 -10.24
N SER A 146 6.90 -8.18 -9.53
CA SER A 146 8.20 -8.41 -10.16
C SER A 146 8.24 -9.69 -10.98
N SER A 147 8.79 -9.60 -12.20
CA SER A 147 9.03 -10.77 -13.05
C SER A 147 10.09 -11.73 -12.47
N SER A 148 10.89 -11.28 -11.51
CA SER A 148 11.83 -12.12 -10.77
C SER A 148 11.13 -12.98 -9.71
N GLY A 149 9.86 -12.67 -9.40
CA GLY A 149 9.11 -13.29 -8.33
C GLY A 149 9.51 -12.82 -6.93
N VAL A 150 8.71 -13.20 -5.96
CA VAL A 150 8.90 -12.93 -4.53
C VAL A 150 8.71 -14.21 -3.72
N PRO A 151 9.18 -14.27 -2.46
CA PRO A 151 8.90 -15.42 -1.58
C PRO A 151 7.38 -15.69 -1.52
N GLY A 152 7.01 -16.98 -1.69
CA GLY A 152 5.60 -17.39 -1.71
C GLY A 152 4.81 -16.95 -0.47
N LYS A 153 5.46 -16.93 0.69
CA LYS A 153 4.85 -16.42 1.94
C LYS A 153 4.43 -14.96 1.84
N LEU A 154 5.27 -14.11 1.25
CA LEU A 154 4.95 -12.68 1.04
C LEU A 154 3.82 -12.51 0.02
N LEU A 155 3.91 -13.25 -1.11
CA LEU A 155 2.87 -13.19 -2.14
C LEU A 155 1.51 -13.67 -1.61
N ARG A 156 1.49 -14.72 -0.78
CA ARG A 156 0.26 -15.21 -0.13
C ARG A 156 -0.40 -14.14 0.72
N ILE A 157 0.36 -13.44 1.55
CA ILE A 157 -0.17 -12.36 2.39
C ILE A 157 -0.71 -11.23 1.51
N ALA A 158 0.08 -10.79 0.52
CA ALA A 158 -0.32 -9.73 -0.41
C ALA A 158 -1.63 -10.09 -1.13
N GLN A 159 -1.70 -11.28 -1.70
CA GLN A 159 -2.87 -11.76 -2.44
C GLN A 159 -4.07 -12.03 -1.52
N THR A 160 -3.85 -12.48 -0.28
CA THR A 160 -4.94 -12.60 0.71
C THR A 160 -5.60 -11.24 0.97
N VAL A 161 -4.81 -10.20 1.18
CA VAL A 161 -5.33 -8.84 1.39
C VAL A 161 -6.04 -8.34 0.13
N GLU A 162 -5.41 -8.48 -1.03
CA GLU A 162 -5.98 -8.01 -2.30
C GLU A 162 -7.30 -8.70 -2.63
N GLN A 163 -7.35 -10.04 -2.60
CA GLN A 163 -8.55 -10.80 -2.91
C GLN A 163 -9.68 -10.53 -1.90
N THR A 164 -9.35 -10.36 -0.62
CA THR A 164 -10.31 -9.93 0.40
C THR A 164 -10.92 -8.57 0.05
N MET A 165 -10.09 -7.60 -0.25
CA MET A 165 -10.54 -6.26 -0.60
C MET A 165 -11.35 -6.24 -1.90
N MET A 166 -10.92 -7.00 -2.91
CA MET A 166 -11.65 -7.14 -4.18
C MET A 166 -13.02 -7.77 -3.97
N THR A 167 -13.12 -8.84 -3.17
CA THR A 167 -14.39 -9.52 -2.84
C THR A 167 -15.39 -8.55 -2.20
N LEU A 168 -14.94 -7.66 -1.33
CA LEU A 168 -15.79 -6.68 -0.64
C LEU A 168 -16.09 -5.43 -1.49
N SER A 169 -15.32 -5.19 -2.56
CA SER A 169 -15.37 -3.96 -3.37
C SER A 169 -16.04 -4.14 -4.73
N THR A 170 -16.26 -5.38 -5.19
CA THR A 170 -16.74 -5.67 -6.55
C THR A 170 -18.15 -6.27 -6.55
N GLY A 171 -18.80 -6.22 -7.71
CA GLY A 171 -20.12 -6.77 -7.91
C GLY A 171 -21.27 -5.90 -7.37
N SER A 172 -22.50 -6.39 -7.54
CA SER A 172 -23.73 -5.69 -7.14
C SER A 172 -23.90 -5.54 -5.62
N ASN A 173 -23.17 -6.32 -4.86
CA ASN A 173 -23.23 -6.39 -3.39
C ASN A 173 -22.00 -5.76 -2.72
N ALA A 174 -21.20 -5.03 -3.48
CA ALA A 174 -20.04 -4.35 -2.96
C ALA A 174 -20.39 -3.50 -1.73
N VAL A 175 -19.65 -3.69 -0.65
CA VAL A 175 -19.83 -2.93 0.60
C VAL A 175 -18.77 -1.84 0.74
N LEU A 176 -17.59 -2.02 0.15
CA LEU A 176 -16.51 -1.04 0.14
C LEU A 176 -16.58 -0.21 -1.15
N THR A 177 -17.40 0.82 -1.14
CA THR A 177 -17.68 1.63 -2.34
C THR A 177 -16.84 2.90 -2.45
N THR A 178 -16.15 3.30 -1.37
CA THR A 178 -15.31 4.50 -1.32
C THR A 178 -13.86 4.14 -0.99
N ASP A 179 -12.90 4.95 -1.44
CA ASP A 179 -11.50 4.77 -1.11
C ASP A 179 -11.25 4.84 0.41
N SER A 180 -11.95 5.74 1.10
CA SER A 180 -11.89 5.83 2.56
C SER A 180 -12.33 4.53 3.26
N SER A 181 -13.45 3.90 2.83
CA SER A 181 -13.89 2.63 3.42
C SER A 181 -12.89 1.50 3.15
N LYS A 182 -12.29 1.48 1.96
CA LYS A 182 -11.26 0.50 1.59
C LYS A 182 -10.00 0.67 2.45
N LEU A 183 -9.47 1.90 2.57
CA LEU A 183 -8.28 2.18 3.38
C LEU A 183 -8.50 1.85 4.87
N LYS A 184 -9.66 2.20 5.42
CA LYS A 184 -10.01 1.84 6.80
C LYS A 184 -10.18 0.33 7.01
N THR A 185 -10.65 -0.39 5.99
CA THR A 185 -10.70 -1.86 6.05
C THR A 185 -9.30 -2.46 6.05
N LEU A 186 -8.36 -1.88 5.29
CA LEU A 186 -6.95 -2.28 5.36
C LEU A 186 -6.37 -2.08 6.78
N ASP A 187 -6.79 -1.03 7.52
CA ASP A 187 -6.39 -0.84 8.91
C ASP A 187 -6.89 -2.00 9.80
N LYS A 188 -8.15 -2.39 9.66
CA LYS A 188 -8.72 -3.53 10.42
C LYS A 188 -8.05 -4.86 10.09
N LEU A 189 -7.71 -5.09 8.81
CA LEU A 189 -6.95 -6.26 8.40
C LEU A 189 -5.54 -6.24 9.00
N ALA A 190 -4.84 -5.12 8.94
CA ALA A 190 -3.50 -4.99 9.49
C ALA A 190 -3.47 -5.26 11.01
N ASP A 191 -4.43 -4.74 11.76
CA ASP A 191 -4.55 -5.01 13.19
C ASP A 191 -4.78 -6.50 13.47
N ALA A 192 -5.65 -7.15 12.71
CA ALA A 192 -5.91 -8.59 12.84
C ALA A 192 -4.67 -9.43 12.47
N PHE A 193 -3.94 -9.07 11.40
CA PHE A 193 -2.66 -9.71 11.05
C PHE A 193 -1.60 -9.52 12.14
N ALA A 194 -1.55 -8.35 12.77
CA ALA A 194 -0.59 -8.07 13.83
C ALA A 194 -0.78 -8.95 15.06
N MET A 195 -1.98 -9.44 15.32
CA MET A 195 -2.30 -10.36 16.42
C MET A 195 -1.82 -11.80 16.17
N GLN A 196 -1.57 -12.19 14.90
CA GLN A 196 -1.12 -13.53 14.56
C GLN A 196 0.37 -13.71 14.86
N GLU A 197 0.75 -14.83 15.48
CA GLU A 197 2.17 -15.17 15.72
C GLU A 197 2.89 -15.52 14.41
N ASN A 198 2.27 -16.34 13.58
CA ASN A 198 2.79 -16.75 12.27
C ASN A 198 1.87 -16.25 11.17
N ILE A 199 2.17 -15.06 10.62
CA ILE A 199 1.32 -14.37 9.65
C ILE A 199 1.26 -15.03 8.26
N SER A 200 2.00 -16.10 8.01
CA SER A 200 2.04 -16.78 6.70
C SER A 200 1.39 -18.15 6.70
N SER A 201 0.96 -18.68 7.84
CA SER A 201 0.23 -19.96 7.88
C SER A 201 -1.20 -19.82 7.38
N ASN A 202 -1.77 -20.91 6.85
CA ASN A 202 -3.16 -20.91 6.34
C ASN A 202 -4.16 -20.50 7.43
N GLU A 203 -3.98 -21.01 8.63
CA GLU A 203 -4.83 -20.72 9.78
C GLU A 203 -4.74 -19.24 10.16
N ALA A 204 -3.55 -18.66 10.14
CA ALA A 204 -3.36 -17.24 10.46
C ALA A 204 -3.93 -16.33 9.38
N LEU A 205 -3.77 -16.67 8.09
CA LEU A 205 -4.36 -15.92 6.99
C LEU A 205 -5.90 -15.92 7.09
N ALA A 206 -6.50 -17.08 7.35
CA ALA A 206 -7.94 -17.20 7.51
C ALA A 206 -8.44 -16.44 8.76
N ALA A 207 -7.78 -16.62 9.91
CA ALA A 207 -8.16 -15.97 11.15
C ALA A 207 -8.04 -14.43 11.06
N ALA A 208 -6.93 -13.92 10.54
CA ALA A 208 -6.74 -12.48 10.35
C ALA A 208 -7.76 -11.88 9.38
N THR A 209 -8.06 -12.58 8.28
CA THR A 209 -9.08 -12.13 7.32
C THR A 209 -10.45 -12.10 7.96
N GLN A 210 -10.86 -13.18 8.62
CA GLN A 210 -12.16 -13.25 9.29
C GLN A 210 -12.33 -12.14 10.32
N GLU A 211 -11.35 -11.97 11.20
CA GLU A 211 -11.39 -10.95 12.25
C GLU A 211 -11.37 -9.53 11.66
N GLY A 212 -10.46 -9.25 10.74
CA GLY A 212 -10.34 -7.92 10.13
C GLY A 212 -11.59 -7.51 9.35
N VAL A 213 -12.17 -8.44 8.57
CA VAL A 213 -13.43 -8.22 7.83
C VAL A 213 -14.60 -8.02 8.79
N LEU A 214 -14.74 -8.86 9.83
CA LEU A 214 -15.81 -8.68 10.83
C LEU A 214 -15.69 -7.34 11.54
N ASN A 215 -14.49 -6.93 11.91
CA ASN A 215 -14.23 -5.64 12.56
C ASN A 215 -14.58 -4.47 11.62
N ALA A 216 -14.25 -4.57 10.33
CA ALA A 216 -14.61 -3.57 9.33
C ALA A 216 -16.14 -3.48 9.13
N LEU A 217 -16.82 -4.61 8.97
CA LEU A 217 -18.27 -4.68 8.75
C LEU A 217 -19.12 -4.32 10.00
N ASN A 218 -18.51 -4.31 11.17
CA ASN A 218 -19.16 -3.91 12.43
C ASN A 218 -18.92 -2.45 12.80
N ASP A 219 -17.98 -1.77 12.14
CA ASP A 219 -17.61 -0.39 12.43
C ASP A 219 -18.29 0.56 11.44
N GLU A 220 -19.29 1.31 11.91
CA GLU A 220 -20.03 2.27 11.08
C GLU A 220 -19.16 3.43 10.57
N ASN A 221 -17.99 3.68 11.17
CA ASN A 221 -17.01 4.64 10.67
C ASN A 221 -16.21 4.09 9.48
N VAL A 222 -16.23 2.76 9.27
CA VAL A 222 -15.59 2.09 8.12
C VAL A 222 -16.60 1.92 6.99
N VAL A 223 -17.74 1.28 7.29
CA VAL A 223 -18.78 1.03 6.28
C VAL A 223 -20.17 1.07 6.92
N THR A 224 -21.09 1.77 6.24
CA THR A 224 -22.51 1.74 6.62
C THR A 224 -23.23 0.71 5.75
N LEU A 225 -23.57 -0.44 6.35
CA LEU A 225 -24.27 -1.52 5.66
C LEU A 225 -25.77 -1.19 5.49
N SER A 226 -26.32 -1.45 4.31
CA SER A 226 -27.76 -1.45 4.08
C SER A 226 -28.45 -2.57 4.88
N ALA A 227 -29.78 -2.54 4.96
CA ALA A 227 -30.56 -3.57 5.66
C ALA A 227 -30.31 -4.96 5.06
N ASP A 228 -30.18 -5.08 3.72
CA ASP A 228 -29.94 -6.36 3.07
C ASP A 228 -28.48 -6.80 3.22
N GLN A 229 -27.50 -5.90 3.15
CA GLN A 229 -26.10 -6.21 3.44
C GLN A 229 -25.90 -6.70 4.88
N LYS A 230 -26.64 -6.16 5.86
CA LYS A 230 -26.63 -6.67 7.25
C LYS A 230 -27.09 -8.13 7.34
N LYS A 231 -28.06 -8.53 6.54
CA LYS A 231 -28.55 -9.92 6.51
C LYS A 231 -27.52 -10.90 5.98
N ILE A 232 -26.72 -10.49 4.98
CA ILE A 232 -25.73 -11.33 4.30
C ILE A 232 -24.31 -11.14 4.84
N LYS A 233 -24.14 -10.46 5.98
CA LYS A 233 -22.82 -10.20 6.54
C LYS A 233 -21.99 -11.49 6.75
N GLY A 234 -22.61 -12.57 7.19
CA GLY A 234 -21.96 -13.89 7.29
C GLY A 234 -21.45 -14.37 5.94
N ALA A 235 -22.28 -14.30 4.90
CA ALA A 235 -21.88 -14.70 3.55
C ALA A 235 -20.77 -13.83 2.95
N LEU A 236 -20.69 -12.54 3.31
CA LEU A 236 -19.56 -11.68 2.92
C LEU A 236 -18.25 -12.15 3.56
N VAL A 237 -18.28 -12.53 4.84
CA VAL A 237 -17.11 -13.11 5.52
C VAL A 237 -16.75 -14.46 4.89
N ASP A 238 -17.71 -15.36 4.69
CA ASP A 238 -17.48 -16.67 4.07
C ASP A 238 -16.87 -16.54 2.67
N ALA A 239 -17.33 -15.58 1.87
CA ALA A 239 -16.78 -15.30 0.55
C ALA A 239 -15.29 -14.87 0.62
N THR A 240 -14.91 -14.05 1.61
CA THR A 240 -13.49 -13.68 1.79
C THR A 240 -12.64 -14.88 2.21
N LEU A 241 -13.18 -15.81 3.00
CA LEU A 241 -12.47 -17.04 3.39
C LEU A 241 -12.29 -17.98 2.20
N VAL A 242 -13.27 -18.09 1.30
CA VAL A 242 -13.12 -18.83 0.03
C VAL A 242 -11.99 -18.25 -0.82
N ALA A 243 -11.84 -16.92 -0.84
CA ALA A 243 -10.72 -16.27 -1.52
C ALA A 243 -9.37 -16.62 -0.86
N VAL A 244 -9.29 -16.63 0.48
CA VAL A 244 -8.08 -17.04 1.23
C VAL A 244 -7.70 -18.50 0.93
N ASP A 245 -8.64 -19.41 0.97
CA ASP A 245 -8.40 -20.83 0.65
C ASP A 245 -7.84 -20.99 -0.77
N SER A 246 -8.36 -20.22 -1.71
CA SER A 246 -7.88 -20.24 -3.09
C SER A 246 -6.46 -19.69 -3.23
N VAL A 247 -6.12 -18.60 -2.52
CA VAL A 247 -4.75 -18.06 -2.46
C VAL A 247 -3.79 -19.11 -1.88
N THR A 248 -4.17 -19.76 -0.79
CA THR A 248 -3.31 -20.75 -0.13
C THR A 248 -3.15 -22.03 -0.96
N ALA A 249 -4.14 -22.39 -1.78
CA ALA A 249 -4.03 -23.50 -2.73
C ALA A 249 -3.19 -23.15 -3.97
N ALA A 250 -3.25 -21.90 -4.45
CA ALA A 250 -2.55 -21.47 -5.64
C ALA A 250 -1.06 -21.17 -5.40
N ILE A 251 -0.69 -20.70 -4.23
CA ILE A 251 0.66 -20.21 -3.91
C ILE A 251 1.26 -21.06 -2.80
N SER A 252 2.36 -21.78 -3.10
CA SER A 252 3.11 -22.52 -2.09
C SER A 252 3.89 -21.59 -1.16
N ASP A 253 3.81 -21.83 0.14
CA ASP A 253 4.57 -21.09 1.16
C ASP A 253 6.07 -21.45 1.19
N THR A 254 6.45 -22.58 0.58
CA THR A 254 7.83 -23.04 0.49
C THR A 254 8.57 -22.55 -0.76
N SER A 255 7.86 -21.91 -1.71
CA SER A 255 8.47 -21.38 -2.92
C SER A 255 9.27 -20.11 -2.62
N GLU A 256 10.51 -20.03 -3.10
CA GLU A 256 11.36 -18.86 -2.90
C GLU A 256 11.06 -17.72 -3.88
N ASN A 257 10.64 -18.06 -5.10
CA ASN A 257 10.38 -17.10 -6.17
C ASN A 257 9.06 -17.47 -6.87
N VAL A 258 7.99 -16.79 -6.50
CA VAL A 258 6.68 -16.91 -7.15
C VAL A 258 6.37 -15.63 -7.92
N VAL A 259 6.11 -15.79 -9.21
CA VAL A 259 5.71 -14.67 -10.08
C VAL A 259 4.20 -14.54 -10.03
N GLU A 260 3.69 -13.37 -9.69
CA GLU A 260 2.25 -13.09 -9.52
C GLU A 260 1.43 -13.54 -10.74
N THR A 261 1.89 -13.21 -11.95
CA THR A 261 1.18 -13.57 -13.19
C THR A 261 1.03 -15.08 -13.40
N SER A 262 1.86 -15.91 -12.76
CA SER A 262 1.76 -17.38 -12.87
C SER A 262 0.56 -17.95 -12.13
N VAL A 263 -0.01 -17.22 -11.18
CA VAL A 263 -1.14 -17.64 -10.34
C VAL A 263 -2.40 -16.79 -10.60
N ALA A 264 -2.28 -15.70 -11.34
CA ALA A 264 -3.35 -14.72 -11.53
C ALA A 264 -4.66 -15.33 -12.04
N SER A 265 -4.63 -16.23 -13.02
CA SER A 265 -5.86 -16.87 -13.55
C SER A 265 -6.58 -17.74 -12.51
N THR A 266 -5.83 -18.38 -11.61
CA THR A 266 -6.41 -19.18 -10.52
C THR A 266 -7.06 -18.26 -9.48
N LEU A 267 -6.43 -17.13 -9.16
CA LEU A 267 -6.95 -16.15 -8.21
C LEU A 267 -8.18 -15.43 -8.76
N GLU A 268 -8.25 -15.14 -10.05
CA GLU A 268 -9.45 -14.57 -10.70
C GLU A 268 -10.64 -15.54 -10.65
N ALA A 269 -10.42 -16.82 -10.94
CA ALA A 269 -11.47 -17.83 -10.80
C ALA A 269 -11.97 -17.96 -9.35
N ALA A 270 -11.08 -17.77 -8.39
CA ALA A 270 -11.42 -17.75 -6.98
C ALA A 270 -12.28 -16.54 -6.59
N LEU A 271 -11.98 -15.37 -7.13
CA LEU A 271 -12.77 -14.16 -6.93
C LEU A 271 -14.18 -14.33 -7.51
N ASP A 272 -14.31 -14.92 -8.70
CA ASP A 272 -15.61 -15.24 -9.32
C ASP A 272 -16.44 -16.18 -8.42
N ASN A 273 -15.80 -17.20 -7.83
CA ASN A 273 -16.45 -18.10 -6.88
C ASN A 273 -16.87 -17.38 -5.59
N ALA A 274 -15.99 -16.57 -5.00
CA ALA A 274 -16.27 -15.81 -3.78
C ALA A 274 -17.47 -14.86 -3.98
N THR A 275 -17.52 -14.14 -5.10
CA THR A 275 -18.64 -13.25 -5.42
C THR A 275 -19.95 -14.00 -5.67
N SER A 276 -19.88 -15.22 -6.22
CA SER A 276 -21.04 -16.10 -6.39
C SER A 276 -21.65 -16.55 -5.06
N VAL A 277 -20.83 -16.78 -4.02
CA VAL A 277 -21.32 -17.12 -2.66
C VAL A 277 -22.23 -16.02 -2.13
N VAL A 278 -21.81 -14.77 -2.27
CA VAL A 278 -22.60 -13.59 -1.84
C VAL A 278 -23.90 -13.49 -2.65
N GLY A 279 -23.83 -13.68 -3.97
CA GLY A 279 -25.01 -13.66 -4.85
C GLY A 279 -26.05 -14.72 -4.47
N THR A 280 -25.61 -15.90 -4.09
CA THR A 280 -26.50 -16.98 -3.66
C THR A 280 -27.19 -16.66 -2.33
N ALA A 281 -26.47 -16.06 -1.37
CA ALA A 281 -27.03 -15.70 -0.07
C ALA A 281 -28.12 -14.61 -0.13
N LEU A 282 -28.15 -13.79 -1.17
CA LEU A 282 -29.19 -12.78 -1.38
C LEU A 282 -30.47 -13.33 -1.96
N ASN A 283 -30.42 -14.50 -2.62
CA ASN A 283 -31.56 -15.13 -3.24
C ASN A 283 -32.29 -16.13 -2.33
N LEU A 284 -31.83 -16.26 -1.07
CA LEU A 284 -32.46 -17.04 -0.01
C LEU A 284 -33.22 -16.14 0.95
#